data_3a8f2f752c1439214a67755c0facc8a6
#
_entry.id   3a8f2f752c1439214a67755c0facc8a6
#
_cell.length_a   1.000
_cell.length_b   1.000
_cell.length_c   1.000
_cell.angle_alpha   90.00
_cell.angle_beta   90.00
_cell.angle_gamma   90.00
#
_symmetry.space_group_name_H-M   'P 1'
#
loop_
_entity.id
_entity.type
_entity.pdbx_description
1 polymer ?
#
loop_
_entity_poly.entity_id
_entity_poly.type
_entity_poly.pdbx_seq_one_letter_code
_entity_poly.pdbx_strand_id
1 'polypeptide(L)'
;MSKVEDFLTQAEEQEIVQAICIAEKNTSGEIRVHLEKRTTISAENRAIEVFNELEMYKTKDSNGVLIYVAVENKLFAICGDSGIDKVVPNDFWQSTKKVIANDFSRGKFKQGLIDGIILAGEQLKHYFPYESNDINELPNEISKG
;
A
#
# COMPACT_ATOMS: atom_id res chain seq x y z
N MET A 1 -18.33 1.39 17.49
CA MET A 1 -17.25 1.78 16.56
C MET A 1 -17.12 0.75 15.46
N SER A 2 -16.65 1.16 14.30
CA SER A 2 -16.43 0.22 13.21
C SER A 2 -15.15 -0.58 13.47
N LYS A 3 -15.07 -1.79 12.89
CA LYS A 3 -13.86 -2.61 12.98
C LYS A 3 -12.65 -1.90 12.37
N VAL A 4 -12.89 -1.04 11.36
CA VAL A 4 -11.84 -0.28 10.71
C VAL A 4 -11.18 0.68 11.70
N GLU A 5 -11.98 1.36 12.52
CA GLU A 5 -11.47 2.29 13.53
C GLU A 5 -10.70 1.55 14.64
N ASP A 6 -11.10 0.30 14.93
CA ASP A 6 -10.48 -0.49 15.99
C ASP A 6 -9.20 -1.20 15.55
N PHE A 7 -8.95 -1.28 14.25
CA PHE A 7 -7.81 -2.01 13.70
C PHE A 7 -6.47 -1.38 14.08
N LEU A 8 -6.41 -0.05 14.06
CA LEU A 8 -5.19 0.70 14.39
C LEU A 8 -5.57 1.89 15.28
N THR A 9 -4.68 2.23 16.20
CA THR A 9 -4.82 3.47 16.96
C THR A 9 -4.45 4.66 16.06
N GLN A 10 -4.85 5.86 16.46
CA GLN A 10 -4.50 7.08 15.75
C GLN A 10 -2.98 7.25 15.67
N ALA A 11 -2.28 6.95 16.75
CA ALA A 11 -0.81 7.02 16.77
C ALA A 11 -0.19 6.03 15.78
N GLU A 12 -0.74 4.82 15.69
CA GLU A 12 -0.27 3.81 14.76
C GLU A 12 -0.51 4.24 13.31
N GLU A 13 -1.65 4.86 13.02
CA GLU A 13 -1.93 5.39 11.68
C GLU A 13 -0.91 6.45 11.29
N GLN A 14 -0.52 7.33 12.23
CA GLN A 14 0.49 8.35 11.96
C GLN A 14 1.86 7.74 11.68
N GLU A 15 2.22 6.66 12.38
CA GLU A 15 3.47 5.96 12.09
C GLU A 15 3.48 5.37 10.70
N ILE A 16 2.33 4.86 10.24
CA ILE A 16 2.19 4.32 8.89
C ILE A 16 2.32 5.44 7.86
N VAL A 17 1.69 6.59 8.08
CA VAL A 17 1.82 7.74 7.19
C VAL A 17 3.27 8.19 7.09
N GLN A 18 3.99 8.21 8.21
CA GLN A 18 5.42 8.55 8.20
C GLN A 18 6.23 7.54 7.38
N ALA A 19 5.90 6.26 7.49
CA ALA A 19 6.56 5.22 6.69
C ALA A 19 6.34 5.45 5.19
N ILE A 20 5.13 5.86 4.81
CA ILE A 20 4.84 6.22 3.42
C ILE A 20 5.71 7.39 2.97
N CYS A 21 5.82 8.43 3.79
CA CYS A 21 6.65 9.58 3.48
C CYS A 21 8.12 9.18 3.29
N ILE A 22 8.63 8.31 4.16
CA ILE A 22 10.00 7.81 4.07
C ILE A 22 10.20 7.01 2.80
N ALA A 23 9.27 6.10 2.51
CA ALA A 23 9.35 5.25 1.30
C ALA A 23 9.34 6.11 0.04
N GLU A 24 8.51 7.14 0.00
CA GLU A 24 8.37 8.03 -1.16
C GLU A 24 9.58 8.96 -1.35
N LYS A 25 10.48 9.03 -0.39
CA LYS A 25 11.77 9.72 -0.57
C LYS A 25 12.78 8.86 -1.32
N ASN A 26 12.53 7.56 -1.43
CA ASN A 26 13.40 6.62 -2.12
C ASN A 26 12.97 6.33 -3.54
N THR A 27 11.74 6.67 -3.91
CA THR A 27 11.20 6.33 -5.22
C THR A 27 10.20 7.39 -5.67
N SER A 28 10.05 7.55 -6.98
CA SER A 28 8.97 8.39 -7.53
C SER A 28 7.61 7.68 -7.48
N GLY A 29 7.59 6.39 -7.18
CA GLY A 29 6.34 5.65 -6.98
C GLY A 29 5.56 6.20 -5.80
N GLU A 30 4.24 6.08 -5.86
CA GLU A 30 3.37 6.60 -4.81
C GLU A 30 2.60 5.47 -4.15
N ILE A 31 2.64 5.44 -2.82
CA ILE A 31 2.10 4.34 -2.03
C ILE A 31 0.92 4.83 -1.21
N ARG A 32 -0.16 4.07 -1.21
CA ARG A 32 -1.34 4.38 -0.42
C ARG A 32 -1.86 3.13 0.26
N VAL A 33 -2.44 3.30 1.44
CA VAL A 33 -3.07 2.21 2.21
C VAL A 33 -4.57 2.47 2.28
N HIS A 34 -5.37 1.43 2.06
CA HIS A 34 -6.82 1.48 2.23
C HIS A 34 -7.27 0.40 3.20
N LEU A 35 -8.00 0.78 4.23
CA LEU A 35 -8.56 -0.14 5.22
C LEU A 35 -10.08 -0.19 5.03
N GLU A 36 -10.62 -1.39 5.02
CA GLU A 36 -12.03 -1.64 4.81
C GLU A 36 -12.50 -2.72 5.80
N LYS A 37 -13.76 -2.67 6.19
CA LYS A 37 -14.29 -3.60 7.18
C LYS A 37 -14.18 -5.05 6.68
N ARG A 38 -14.70 -5.30 5.48
CA ARG A 38 -14.68 -6.65 4.88
C ARG A 38 -14.92 -6.55 3.38
N THR A 39 -14.65 -7.65 2.69
CA THR A 39 -14.94 -7.76 1.26
C THR A 39 -15.69 -9.07 1.01
N THR A 40 -16.61 -9.06 0.05
CA THR A 40 -17.35 -10.24 -0.39
C THR A 40 -16.74 -10.88 -1.63
N ILE A 41 -15.74 -10.21 -2.21
CA ILE A 41 -14.98 -10.73 -3.35
C ILE A 41 -13.53 -10.95 -2.92
N SER A 42 -12.68 -11.45 -3.81
CA SER A 42 -11.27 -11.65 -3.44
C SER A 42 -10.62 -10.31 -3.08
N ALA A 43 -9.64 -10.35 -2.19
CA ALA A 43 -8.90 -9.15 -1.81
C ALA A 43 -8.24 -8.50 -3.02
N GLU A 44 -7.71 -9.30 -3.95
CA GLU A 44 -7.07 -8.82 -5.17
C GLU A 44 -8.04 -8.05 -6.05
N ASN A 45 -9.23 -8.61 -6.29
CA ASN A 45 -10.24 -7.93 -7.11
C ASN A 45 -10.79 -6.68 -6.44
N ARG A 46 -10.99 -6.74 -5.12
CA ARG A 46 -11.46 -5.57 -4.39
C ARG A 46 -10.41 -4.46 -4.39
N ALA A 47 -9.13 -4.83 -4.27
CA ALA A 47 -8.04 -3.86 -4.34
C ALA A 47 -8.05 -3.10 -5.68
N ILE A 48 -8.31 -3.81 -6.78
CA ILE A 48 -8.42 -3.18 -8.11
C ILE A 48 -9.59 -2.18 -8.14
N GLU A 49 -10.75 -2.58 -7.58
CA GLU A 49 -11.90 -1.67 -7.52
C GLU A 49 -11.58 -0.41 -6.72
N VAL A 50 -10.95 -0.57 -5.54
CA VAL A 50 -10.58 0.55 -4.67
C VAL A 50 -9.55 1.44 -5.36
N PHE A 51 -8.57 0.84 -6.02
CA PHE A 51 -7.57 1.57 -6.80
C PHE A 51 -8.23 2.52 -7.78
N ASN A 52 -9.24 2.05 -8.49
CA ASN A 52 -9.98 2.85 -9.45
C ASN A 52 -10.90 3.88 -8.78
N GLU A 53 -11.56 3.50 -7.68
CA GLU A 53 -12.39 4.42 -6.91
C GLU A 53 -11.60 5.61 -6.36
N LEU A 54 -10.37 5.36 -5.92
CA LEU A 54 -9.47 6.38 -5.40
C LEU A 54 -8.73 7.13 -6.50
N GLU A 55 -8.98 6.78 -7.76
CA GLU A 55 -8.35 7.40 -8.93
C GLU A 55 -6.82 7.34 -8.88
N MET A 56 -6.27 6.25 -8.36
CA MET A 56 -4.83 6.10 -8.21
C MET A 56 -4.08 5.95 -9.53
N TYR A 57 -4.82 5.74 -10.62
CA TYR A 57 -4.24 5.70 -11.96
C TYR A 57 -3.80 7.10 -12.45
N LYS A 58 -4.17 8.16 -11.73
CA LYS A 58 -3.85 9.54 -12.13
C LYS A 58 -2.47 9.96 -11.62
N THR A 59 -1.44 9.20 -11.96
CA THR A 59 -0.07 9.58 -11.72
C THR A 59 0.66 9.67 -13.06
N LYS A 60 1.66 10.55 -13.12
CA LYS A 60 2.43 10.81 -14.33
C LYS A 60 3.02 9.53 -14.94
N ASP A 61 3.57 8.65 -14.09
CA ASP A 61 4.30 7.46 -14.53
C ASP A 61 3.51 6.18 -14.35
N SER A 62 2.23 6.27 -14.02
CA SER A 62 1.37 5.10 -13.75
C SER A 62 2.04 4.16 -12.75
N ASN A 63 2.55 4.72 -11.64
CA ASN A 63 3.33 3.99 -10.64
C ASN A 63 2.75 4.08 -9.23
N GLY A 64 1.44 4.19 -9.12
CA GLY A 64 0.75 4.11 -7.84
C GLY A 64 0.72 2.67 -7.32
N VAL A 65 0.82 2.51 -6.01
CA VAL A 65 0.74 1.22 -5.32
C VAL A 65 -0.29 1.31 -4.21
N LEU A 66 -1.25 0.42 -4.22
CA LEU A 66 -2.26 0.33 -3.16
C LEU A 66 -2.00 -0.93 -2.32
N ILE A 67 -1.92 -0.73 -1.00
CA ILE A 67 -1.96 -1.86 -0.05
C ILE A 67 -3.36 -1.84 0.54
N TYR A 68 -4.14 -2.88 0.24
CA TYR A 68 -5.54 -3.03 0.63
C TYR A 68 -5.66 -4.03 1.78
N VAL A 69 -6.44 -3.70 2.80
CA VAL A 69 -6.69 -4.61 3.93
C VAL A 69 -8.20 -4.68 4.21
N ALA A 70 -8.73 -5.91 4.22
CA ALA A 70 -10.09 -6.21 4.69
C ALA A 70 -9.97 -6.71 6.13
N VAL A 71 -10.26 -5.85 7.08
CA VAL A 71 -9.92 -6.05 8.50
C VAL A 71 -10.58 -7.27 9.12
N GLU A 72 -11.89 -7.44 8.92
CA GLU A 72 -12.62 -8.57 9.49
C GLU A 72 -12.26 -9.91 8.83
N ASN A 73 -11.98 -9.90 7.53
CA ASN A 73 -11.60 -11.10 6.79
C ASN A 73 -10.14 -11.49 7.05
N LYS A 74 -9.35 -10.56 7.60
CA LYS A 74 -7.90 -10.72 7.79
C LYS A 74 -7.20 -11.02 6.46
N LEU A 75 -7.62 -10.32 5.40
CA LEU A 75 -7.07 -10.45 4.05
C LEU A 75 -6.42 -9.14 3.65
N PHE A 76 -5.40 -9.24 2.82
CA PHE A 76 -4.78 -8.07 2.22
C PHE A 76 -4.35 -8.36 0.78
N ALA A 77 -4.13 -7.29 0.03
CA ALA A 77 -3.62 -7.40 -1.34
C ALA A 77 -2.78 -6.18 -1.68
N ILE A 78 -1.88 -6.34 -2.61
CA ILE A 78 -1.06 -5.25 -3.16
C ILE A 78 -1.45 -5.09 -4.61
N CYS A 79 -1.81 -3.86 -5.01
CA CYS A 79 -2.17 -3.53 -6.38
C CYS A 79 -1.23 -2.45 -6.90
N GLY A 80 -0.39 -2.81 -7.89
CA GLY A 80 0.48 -1.87 -8.58
C GLY A 80 -0.14 -1.45 -9.89
N ASP A 81 0.07 -0.19 -10.28
CA ASP A 81 -0.46 0.33 -11.54
C ASP A 81 0.28 -0.28 -12.74
N SER A 82 -0.29 -0.04 -13.93
CA SER A 82 0.22 -0.62 -15.18
C SER A 82 1.67 -0.26 -15.49
N GLY A 83 2.11 0.94 -15.11
CA GLY A 83 3.50 1.35 -15.31
C GLY A 83 4.49 0.51 -14.51
N ILE A 84 4.05 -0.02 -13.38
CA ILE A 84 4.86 -0.94 -12.57
C ILE A 84 4.84 -2.32 -13.20
N ASP A 85 3.66 -2.84 -13.52
CA ASP A 85 3.50 -4.19 -14.06
C ASP A 85 4.30 -4.43 -15.33
N LYS A 86 4.51 -3.37 -16.12
CA LYS A 86 5.25 -3.47 -17.39
C LYS A 86 6.74 -3.70 -17.22
N VAL A 87 7.31 -3.27 -16.09
CA VAL A 87 8.77 -3.23 -15.91
C VAL A 87 9.29 -4.20 -14.86
N VAL A 88 8.43 -4.72 -13.99
CA VAL A 88 8.86 -5.58 -12.89
C VAL A 88 8.61 -7.06 -13.23
N PRO A 89 9.38 -7.98 -12.62
CA PRO A 89 9.11 -9.41 -12.81
C PRO A 89 7.80 -9.83 -12.15
N ASN A 90 7.24 -10.96 -12.57
CA ASN A 90 5.96 -11.46 -12.07
C ASN A 90 5.92 -11.69 -10.56
N ASP A 91 7.06 -11.98 -9.95
CA ASP A 91 7.16 -12.25 -8.52
C ASP A 91 7.61 -11.04 -7.69
N PHE A 92 7.55 -9.85 -8.29
CA PHE A 92 8.05 -8.60 -7.67
C PHE A 92 7.52 -8.38 -6.25
N TRP A 93 6.24 -8.63 -6.02
CA TRP A 93 5.60 -8.37 -4.74
C TRP A 93 5.69 -9.53 -3.74
N GLN A 94 6.31 -10.66 -4.11
CA GLN A 94 6.33 -11.85 -3.25
C GLN A 94 6.97 -11.61 -1.89
N SER A 95 8.14 -10.96 -1.86
CA SER A 95 8.82 -10.67 -0.60
C SER A 95 8.03 -9.69 0.27
N THR A 96 7.42 -8.69 -0.34
CA THR A 96 6.58 -7.73 0.37
C THR A 96 5.37 -8.43 0.98
N LYS A 97 4.71 -9.30 0.22
CA LYS A 97 3.56 -10.06 0.71
C LYS A 97 3.95 -10.97 1.88
N LYS A 98 5.11 -11.62 1.80
CA LYS A 98 5.59 -12.48 2.89
C LYS A 98 5.80 -11.72 4.19
N VAL A 99 6.40 -10.54 4.10
CA VAL A 99 6.66 -9.70 5.27
C VAL A 99 5.35 -9.29 5.93
N ILE A 100 4.40 -8.81 5.15
CA ILE A 100 3.09 -8.39 5.67
C ILE A 100 2.36 -9.59 6.28
N ALA A 101 2.31 -10.71 5.58
CA ALA A 101 1.62 -11.91 6.06
C ALA A 101 2.22 -12.42 7.36
N ASN A 102 3.55 -12.42 7.47
CA ASN A 102 4.23 -12.87 8.67
C ASN A 102 3.88 -12.00 9.88
N ASP A 103 3.95 -10.69 9.72
CA ASP A 103 3.62 -9.77 10.80
C ASP A 103 2.12 -9.84 11.17
N PHE A 104 1.26 -9.94 10.16
CA PHE A 104 -0.19 -10.05 10.39
C PHE A 104 -0.54 -11.32 11.15
N SER A 105 0.13 -12.44 10.85
CA SER A 105 -0.12 -13.71 11.54
C SER A 105 0.22 -13.64 13.02
N ARG A 106 1.07 -12.68 13.41
CA ARG A 106 1.44 -12.44 14.81
C ARG A 106 0.61 -11.34 15.46
N GLY A 107 -0.40 -10.82 14.77
CA GLY A 107 -1.22 -9.71 15.26
C GLY A 107 -0.52 -8.36 15.21
N LYS A 108 0.60 -8.26 14.52
CA LYS A 108 1.39 -7.02 14.40
C LYS A 108 1.00 -6.25 13.15
N PHE A 109 -0.22 -5.70 13.14
CA PHE A 109 -0.80 -5.09 11.94
C PHE A 109 -0.07 -3.80 11.53
N LYS A 110 0.18 -2.91 12.49
CA LYS A 110 0.95 -1.69 12.22
C LYS A 110 2.32 -2.04 11.65
N GLN A 111 3.02 -2.96 12.30
CA GLN A 111 4.38 -3.33 11.89
C GLN A 111 4.38 -3.94 10.50
N GLY A 112 3.37 -4.79 10.21
CA GLY A 112 3.26 -5.40 8.88
C GLY A 112 3.09 -4.38 7.78
N LEU A 113 2.26 -3.37 8.01
CA LEU A 113 2.06 -2.30 7.04
C LEU A 113 3.32 -1.45 6.88
N ILE A 114 3.98 -1.09 7.98
CA ILE A 114 5.22 -0.30 7.93
C ILE A 114 6.30 -1.07 7.17
N ASP A 115 6.54 -2.32 7.54
CA ASP A 115 7.57 -3.14 6.90
C ASP A 115 7.28 -3.32 5.41
N GLY A 116 6.02 -3.55 5.07
CA GLY A 116 5.61 -3.69 3.68
C GLY A 116 5.81 -2.42 2.88
N ILE A 117 5.46 -1.27 3.45
CA ILE A 117 5.62 0.04 2.81
C ILE A 117 7.09 0.34 2.55
N ILE A 118 7.94 0.15 3.56
CA ILE A 118 9.37 0.43 3.43
C ILE A 118 9.99 -0.48 2.38
N LEU A 119 9.68 -1.76 2.43
CA LEU A 119 10.21 -2.72 1.45
C LEU A 119 9.72 -2.41 0.04
N ALA A 120 8.45 -2.05 -0.12
CA ALA A 120 7.91 -1.65 -1.41
C ALA A 120 8.67 -0.45 -1.98
N GLY A 121 8.95 0.55 -1.14
CA GLY A 121 9.73 1.72 -1.56
C GLY A 121 11.12 1.36 -2.00
N GLU A 122 11.79 0.47 -1.27
CA GLU A 122 13.14 0.01 -1.63
C GLU A 122 13.15 -0.75 -2.95
N GLN A 123 12.15 -1.60 -3.18
CA GLN A 123 12.05 -2.36 -4.42
C GLN A 123 11.69 -1.47 -5.60
N LEU A 124 10.79 -0.52 -5.42
CA LEU A 124 10.38 0.42 -6.47
C LEU A 124 11.50 1.35 -6.87
N LYS A 125 12.38 1.70 -5.93
CA LYS A 125 13.53 2.58 -6.19
C LYS A 125 14.35 2.12 -7.38
N HIS A 126 14.45 0.83 -7.59
CA HIS A 126 15.22 0.25 -8.67
C HIS A 126 14.65 0.59 -10.06
N TYR A 127 13.33 0.69 -10.15
CA TYR A 127 12.61 0.94 -11.41
C TYR A 127 12.13 2.38 -11.54
N PHE A 128 11.84 3.01 -10.41
CA PHE A 128 11.31 4.37 -10.34
C PHE A 128 12.09 5.15 -9.28
N PRO A 129 13.34 5.53 -9.59
CA PRO A 129 14.15 6.27 -8.61
C PRO A 129 13.54 7.63 -8.31
N TYR A 130 13.78 8.11 -7.10
CA TYR A 130 13.33 9.44 -6.69
C TYR A 130 14.03 10.52 -7.51
N GLU A 131 13.28 11.54 -7.93
CA GLU A 131 13.79 12.70 -8.63
C GLU A 131 13.53 13.94 -7.77
N SER A 132 14.47 14.88 -7.74
CA SER A 132 14.38 16.05 -6.86
C SER A 132 13.18 16.95 -7.15
N ASN A 133 12.59 16.83 -8.34
CA ASN A 133 11.41 17.61 -8.73
C ASN A 133 10.11 16.79 -8.67
N ASP A 134 10.13 15.63 -8.04
CA ASP A 134 8.93 14.82 -7.89
C ASP A 134 7.89 15.54 -7.05
N ILE A 135 6.65 15.46 -7.50
CA ILE A 135 5.49 16.01 -6.80
C ILE A 135 4.69 14.84 -6.24
N ASN A 136 4.30 14.94 -4.98
CA ASN A 136 3.42 13.93 -4.39
C ASN A 136 2.01 14.10 -4.98
N GLU A 137 1.64 13.21 -5.90
CA GLU A 137 0.40 13.29 -6.66
C GLU A 137 -0.80 12.65 -5.95
N LEU A 138 -0.55 11.78 -4.97
CA LEU A 138 -1.59 11.08 -4.21
C LEU A 138 -1.47 11.41 -2.73
N PRO A 139 -2.59 11.43 -1.98
CA PRO A 139 -2.53 11.67 -0.54
C PRO A 139 -1.78 10.54 0.18
N ASN A 140 -1.05 10.90 1.24
CA ASN A 140 -0.34 9.92 2.07
C ASN A 140 -1.20 9.39 3.21
N GLU A 141 -2.31 10.03 3.51
CA GLU A 141 -3.19 9.59 4.58
C GLU A 141 -3.86 8.25 4.25
N ILE A 142 -4.14 7.48 5.28
CA ILE A 142 -4.81 6.19 5.11
C ILE A 142 -6.24 6.42 4.64
N SER A 143 -6.64 5.71 3.57
CA SER A 143 -8.01 5.72 3.08
C SER A 143 -8.81 4.68 3.84
N LYS A 144 -10.07 4.98 4.12
CA LYS A 144 -10.96 4.07 4.85
C LYS A 144 -12.28 3.95 4.10
N GLY A 145 -12.78 2.73 4.07
CA GLY A 145 -14.06 2.44 3.47
C GLY A 145 -14.98 1.62 4.35
#